data_bc79434b402414e60e51911d03ea5848
#
_entry.id   bc79434b402414e60e51911d03ea5848
#
_cell.length_a   1.000
_cell.length_b   1.000
_cell.length_c   1.000
_cell.angle_alpha   90.00
_cell.angle_beta   90.00
_cell.angle_gamma   90.00
#
_symmetry.space_group_name_H-M   'P 1'
#
loop_
_entity.id
_entity.type
_entity.pdbx_description
1 polymer ?
#
loop_
_entity_poly.entity_id
_entity_poly.type
_entity_poly.pdbx_seq_one_letter_code
_entity_poly.pdbx_strand_id
1 'polypeptide(L)'
;MSSGPDLFLVCKSCGAEVSPYITECPYCGTRIQKRAPKLDRGGVSRAARRGRSRPQLPRLRPNEIPGIRPDRRPWAVWLLVLGSVLVTVALKSALLSYADLGYGFAYTDTWRPFTTLFTYSATGYEVVTVAAVALFGWLLERRHGFWAPLLTFFACGAGGAYAGVELGDAGLAFGANGAALGMLAAWSMRDVLGRRRGREDDSDLLGVLAIAAVLVLLPLATDEASGLAGVTGGVIGIVLGLVLAQLPER
;
A
#
# COMPACT_ATOMS: atom_id res chain seq x y z
N MET A 1 9.46 25.99 -20.89
CA MET A 1 8.61 25.60 -22.04
C MET A 1 9.54 25.12 -23.15
N SER A 2 9.76 23.84 -23.28
CA SER A 2 10.57 23.26 -24.37
C SER A 2 9.64 22.99 -25.55
N SER A 3 9.74 23.81 -26.59
CA SER A 3 9.11 23.53 -27.87
C SER A 3 9.68 22.22 -28.44
N GLY A 4 8.84 21.20 -28.57
CA GLY A 4 9.16 20.03 -29.39
C GLY A 4 9.52 20.44 -30.82
N PRO A 5 10.11 19.54 -31.64
CA PRO A 5 10.40 19.89 -33.02
C PRO A 5 9.09 20.27 -33.71
N ASP A 6 9.03 21.50 -34.22
CA ASP A 6 7.87 21.97 -34.98
C ASP A 6 7.65 21.04 -36.15
N LEU A 7 6.61 20.21 -36.07
CA LEU A 7 6.25 19.25 -37.12
C LEU A 7 5.66 19.94 -38.35
N PHE A 8 5.27 21.24 -38.21
CA PHE A 8 4.68 22.06 -39.27
C PHE A 8 5.02 23.54 -39.06
N LEU A 9 4.98 24.28 -40.15
CA LEU A 9 5.09 25.74 -40.17
C LEU A 9 3.73 26.34 -40.57
N VAL A 10 3.36 27.45 -39.92
CA VAL A 10 2.14 28.17 -40.29
C VAL A 10 2.50 29.22 -41.36
N CYS A 11 1.85 29.20 -42.48
CA CYS A 11 2.02 30.18 -43.54
C CYS A 11 1.54 31.56 -43.06
N LYS A 12 2.41 32.57 -43.10
CA LYS A 12 2.09 33.92 -42.64
C LYS A 12 1.04 34.66 -43.51
N SER A 13 0.81 34.17 -44.75
CA SER A 13 -0.10 34.80 -45.70
C SER A 13 -1.53 34.22 -45.63
N CYS A 14 -1.68 32.91 -45.48
CA CYS A 14 -2.99 32.26 -45.50
C CYS A 14 -3.32 31.47 -44.22
N GLY A 15 -2.41 31.43 -43.23
CA GLY A 15 -2.62 30.72 -41.96
C GLY A 15 -2.60 29.19 -42.05
N ALA A 16 -2.37 28.60 -43.25
CA ALA A 16 -2.36 27.17 -43.39
C ALA A 16 -1.11 26.52 -42.79
N GLU A 17 -1.30 25.38 -42.15
CA GLU A 17 -0.21 24.54 -41.65
C GLU A 17 0.44 23.78 -42.81
N VAL A 18 1.74 23.91 -42.91
CA VAL A 18 2.51 23.33 -44.02
C VAL A 18 3.77 22.64 -43.53
N SER A 19 4.27 21.68 -44.31
CA SER A 19 5.48 20.96 -43.95
C SER A 19 6.69 21.90 -43.86
N PRO A 20 7.59 21.73 -42.87
CA PRO A 20 8.81 22.54 -42.74
C PRO A 20 9.83 22.32 -43.87
N TYR A 21 9.58 21.39 -44.77
CA TYR A 21 10.49 21.01 -45.87
C TYR A 21 10.13 21.66 -47.22
N ILE A 22 9.03 22.43 -47.33
CA ILE A 22 8.60 23.10 -48.55
C ILE A 22 9.09 24.54 -48.59
N THR A 23 9.35 25.03 -49.78
CA THR A 23 9.79 26.42 -50.03
C THR A 23 8.64 27.35 -50.32
N GLU A 24 7.52 26.86 -50.82
CA GLU A 24 6.34 27.63 -51.23
C GLU A 24 5.08 26.99 -50.63
N CYS A 25 4.13 27.81 -50.22
CA CYS A 25 2.86 27.36 -49.70
C CYS A 25 1.99 26.73 -50.80
N PRO A 26 1.52 25.48 -50.67
CA PRO A 26 0.70 24.84 -51.69
C PRO A 26 -0.70 25.48 -51.81
N TYR A 27 -1.13 26.26 -50.81
CA TYR A 27 -2.48 26.84 -50.77
C TYR A 27 -2.51 28.29 -51.33
N CYS A 28 -1.47 29.08 -51.14
CA CYS A 28 -1.46 30.50 -51.53
C CYS A 28 -0.26 30.89 -52.40
N GLY A 29 0.65 29.94 -52.70
CA GLY A 29 1.86 30.23 -53.51
C GLY A 29 2.93 31.09 -52.84
N THR A 30 2.70 31.59 -51.63
CA THR A 30 3.63 32.47 -50.97
C THR A 30 4.90 31.71 -50.55
N ARG A 31 6.07 32.34 -50.86
CA ARG A 31 7.35 31.76 -50.52
C ARG A 31 7.60 31.77 -48.99
N ILE A 32 7.77 30.59 -48.41
CA ILE A 32 7.94 30.40 -46.94
C ILE A 32 9.42 30.44 -46.59
N GLN A 33 10.26 29.78 -47.39
CA GLN A 33 11.70 29.67 -47.15
C GLN A 33 12.52 29.92 -48.42
N LYS A 34 13.71 30.50 -48.29
CA LYS A 34 14.61 30.77 -49.41
C LYS A 34 15.21 29.49 -50.02
N ARG A 35 15.41 28.44 -49.23
CA ARG A 35 15.94 27.15 -49.64
C ARG A 35 15.33 26.04 -48.77
N ALA A 36 15.02 24.91 -49.39
CA ALA A 36 14.63 23.70 -48.63
C ALA A 36 15.80 23.23 -47.75
N PRO A 37 15.53 22.79 -46.53
CA PRO A 37 16.56 22.23 -45.65
C PRO A 37 17.18 20.99 -46.32
N LYS A 38 18.53 20.90 -46.31
CA LYS A 38 19.23 19.71 -46.83
C LYS A 38 18.94 18.51 -45.93
N LEU A 39 18.33 17.50 -46.50
CA LEU A 39 18.08 16.22 -45.81
C LEU A 39 19.32 15.31 -45.95
N ASP A 40 19.69 14.63 -44.88
CA ASP A 40 20.67 13.54 -44.91
C ASP A 40 19.98 12.25 -45.42
N ARG A 41 20.75 11.24 -45.89
CA ARG A 41 20.20 9.96 -46.36
C ARG A 41 19.20 9.26 -45.45
N GLY A 42 19.11 9.67 -44.19
CA GLY A 42 18.13 9.22 -43.18
C GLY A 42 16.90 10.12 -43.02
N GLY A 43 16.61 11.07 -43.92
CA GLY A 43 15.39 11.92 -43.87
C GLY A 43 15.42 13.03 -42.82
N VAL A 44 16.53 13.23 -42.10
CA VAL A 44 16.63 14.22 -41.02
C VAL A 44 17.41 15.46 -41.51
N SER A 45 16.87 16.68 -41.30
CA SER A 45 17.56 17.89 -41.70
C SER A 45 18.86 18.10 -40.93
N ARG A 46 19.92 18.52 -41.65
CA ARG A 46 21.25 18.80 -41.05
C ARG A 46 21.22 19.91 -40.00
N ALA A 47 20.24 20.82 -40.07
CA ALA A 47 20.04 21.87 -39.07
C ALA A 47 19.52 21.29 -37.75
N ALA A 48 18.64 20.30 -37.78
CA ALA A 48 18.12 19.63 -36.58
C ALA A 48 19.20 18.78 -35.86
N ARG A 49 20.24 18.37 -36.56
CA ARG A 49 21.35 17.58 -35.97
C ARG A 49 22.35 18.43 -35.15
N ARG A 50 22.51 19.73 -35.48
CA ARG A 50 23.39 20.64 -34.75
C ARG A 50 22.83 21.08 -33.40
N GLY A 51 21.52 21.00 -33.16
CA GLY A 51 20.85 21.34 -31.92
C GLY A 51 20.53 20.17 -31.00
N ARG A 52 20.77 18.93 -31.41
CA ARG A 52 20.61 17.76 -30.55
C ARG A 52 21.86 17.58 -29.69
N SER A 53 21.99 18.40 -28.63
CA SER A 53 22.56 17.87 -27.42
C SER A 53 21.74 16.61 -27.08
N ARG A 54 22.38 15.44 -27.04
CA ARG A 54 21.72 14.22 -26.53
C ARG A 54 21.00 14.65 -25.25
N PRO A 55 19.68 14.45 -25.11
CA PRO A 55 19.04 14.65 -23.84
C PRO A 55 19.75 13.72 -22.88
N GLN A 56 20.65 14.26 -22.07
CA GLN A 56 21.13 13.57 -20.90
C GLN A 56 19.92 13.56 -20.00
N LEU A 57 19.20 12.42 -20.01
CA LEU A 57 18.21 12.15 -18.99
C LEU A 57 18.94 12.32 -17.65
N PRO A 58 18.59 13.33 -16.85
CA PRO A 58 19.18 13.47 -15.53
C PRO A 58 18.95 12.14 -14.82
N ARG A 59 19.98 11.62 -14.16
CA ARG A 59 19.81 10.42 -13.35
C ARG A 59 18.71 10.72 -12.35
N LEU A 60 17.59 10.00 -12.46
CA LEU A 60 16.48 10.11 -11.55
C LEU A 60 17.00 9.87 -10.12
N ARG A 61 16.77 10.80 -9.24
CA ARG A 61 17.07 10.62 -7.83
C ARG A 61 16.07 9.62 -7.24
N PRO A 62 16.45 8.83 -6.23
CA PRO A 62 15.50 7.99 -5.50
C PRO A 62 14.33 8.88 -5.04
N ASN A 63 13.10 8.50 -5.36
CA ASN A 63 11.84 9.22 -5.10
C ASN A 63 11.48 10.39 -6.06
N GLU A 64 12.15 10.54 -7.19
CA GLU A 64 11.84 11.60 -8.16
C GLU A 64 10.59 11.28 -9.02
N ILE A 65 10.23 9.99 -9.11
CA ILE A 65 8.97 9.55 -9.74
C ILE A 65 7.98 9.22 -8.61
N PRO A 66 6.87 9.99 -8.48
CA PRO A 66 5.83 9.66 -7.52
C PRO A 66 5.28 8.25 -7.79
N GLY A 67 5.30 7.38 -6.79
CA GLY A 67 4.79 6.00 -6.87
C GLY A 67 5.82 4.92 -7.15
N ILE A 68 7.04 5.23 -7.62
CA ILE A 68 8.14 4.27 -7.73
C ILE A 68 9.12 4.53 -6.59
N ARG A 69 8.83 3.96 -5.43
CA ARG A 69 9.80 3.87 -4.34
C ARG A 69 10.66 2.63 -4.55
N PRO A 70 11.99 2.68 -4.25
CA PRO A 70 12.80 1.48 -4.25
C PRO A 70 12.15 0.48 -3.29
N ASP A 71 11.95 -0.74 -3.78
CA ASP A 71 11.29 -1.82 -3.07
C ASP A 71 12.01 -2.08 -1.74
N ARG A 72 11.50 -1.52 -0.67
CA ARG A 72 11.93 -1.92 0.67
C ARG A 72 11.25 -3.26 0.95
N ARG A 73 12.08 -4.28 1.11
CA ARG A 73 11.59 -5.61 1.48
C ARG A 73 10.80 -5.50 2.79
N PRO A 74 9.58 -6.05 2.85
CA PRO A 74 8.71 -5.92 4.03
C PRO A 74 9.13 -6.90 5.14
N TRP A 75 10.27 -6.62 5.76
CA TRP A 75 10.86 -7.51 6.77
C TRP A 75 9.98 -7.68 8.01
N ALA A 76 9.28 -6.63 8.45
CA ALA A 76 8.37 -6.73 9.58
C ALA A 76 7.20 -7.68 9.29
N VAL A 77 6.63 -7.58 8.10
CA VAL A 77 5.55 -8.48 7.66
C VAL A 77 6.03 -9.91 7.55
N TRP A 78 7.22 -10.13 6.96
CA TRP A 78 7.81 -11.47 6.90
C TRP A 78 7.99 -12.09 8.29
N LEU A 79 8.45 -11.31 9.28
CA LEU A 79 8.59 -11.78 10.66
C LEU A 79 7.24 -12.19 11.26
N LEU A 80 6.18 -11.40 11.07
CA LEU A 80 4.85 -11.71 11.58
C LEU A 80 4.26 -12.96 10.93
N VAL A 81 4.32 -13.04 9.60
CA VAL A 81 3.76 -14.18 8.84
C VAL A 81 4.53 -15.46 9.15
N LEU A 82 5.87 -15.43 9.08
CA LEU A 82 6.68 -16.61 9.41
C LEU A 82 6.52 -17.03 10.87
N GLY A 83 6.43 -16.06 11.80
CA GLY A 83 6.15 -16.34 13.21
C GLY A 83 4.83 -17.08 13.38
N SER A 84 3.74 -16.62 12.74
CA SER A 84 2.44 -17.30 12.80
C SER A 84 2.52 -18.72 12.25
N VAL A 85 3.09 -18.90 11.06
CA VAL A 85 3.21 -20.23 10.44
C VAL A 85 4.07 -21.17 11.28
N LEU A 86 5.21 -20.70 11.81
CA LEU A 86 6.11 -21.53 12.62
C LEU A 86 5.45 -21.96 13.93
N VAL A 87 4.75 -21.06 14.61
CA VAL A 87 4.01 -21.39 15.84
C VAL A 87 2.89 -22.39 15.54
N THR A 88 2.13 -22.21 14.48
CA THR A 88 1.08 -23.17 14.07
C THR A 88 1.66 -24.55 13.75
N VAL A 89 2.79 -24.62 13.04
CA VAL A 89 3.47 -25.89 12.76
C VAL A 89 3.95 -26.53 14.08
N ALA A 90 4.50 -25.76 15.01
CA ALA A 90 4.94 -26.27 16.31
C ALA A 90 3.78 -26.79 17.17
N LEU A 91 2.62 -26.11 17.16
CA LEU A 91 1.41 -26.55 17.83
C LEU A 91 0.84 -27.84 17.22
N LYS A 92 0.75 -27.93 15.89
CA LYS A 92 0.25 -29.10 15.18
C LYS A 92 1.19 -30.30 15.26
N SER A 93 2.48 -30.08 15.44
CA SER A 93 3.46 -31.17 15.68
C SER A 93 3.60 -31.56 17.16
N ALA A 94 2.76 -31.01 18.04
CA ALA A 94 2.79 -31.21 19.49
C ALA A 94 4.13 -30.87 20.17
N LEU A 95 4.94 -29.99 19.54
CA LEU A 95 6.13 -29.42 20.14
C LEU A 95 5.78 -28.33 21.17
N LEU A 96 4.64 -27.64 20.97
CA LEU A 96 4.07 -26.65 21.87
C LEU A 96 2.62 -27.01 22.17
N SER A 97 2.14 -26.58 23.34
CA SER A 97 0.73 -26.73 23.72
C SER A 97 0.00 -25.39 23.62
N TYR A 98 -1.28 -25.43 23.28
CA TYR A 98 -2.14 -24.21 23.33
C TYR A 98 -2.20 -23.60 24.73
N ALA A 99 -2.07 -24.40 25.78
CA ALA A 99 -2.00 -23.91 27.16
C ALA A 99 -0.73 -23.10 27.46
N ASP A 100 0.35 -23.31 26.73
CA ASP A 100 1.62 -22.59 26.92
C ASP A 100 1.56 -21.16 26.38
N LEU A 101 0.80 -20.93 25.31
CA LEU A 101 0.80 -19.66 24.55
C LEU A 101 -0.53 -18.88 24.64
N GLY A 102 -1.64 -19.58 24.95
CA GLY A 102 -2.97 -18.98 25.00
C GLY A 102 -3.14 -18.02 26.18
N TYR A 103 -3.95 -16.99 25.99
CA TYR A 103 -4.36 -16.05 27.01
C TYR A 103 -5.80 -16.28 27.42
N GLY A 104 -6.07 -16.38 28.73
CA GLY A 104 -7.42 -16.62 29.25
C GLY A 104 -7.47 -16.58 30.77
N PHE A 105 -8.67 -16.79 31.37
CA PHE A 105 -8.89 -16.68 32.81
C PHE A 105 -7.97 -17.56 33.69
N ALA A 106 -7.54 -18.71 33.15
CA ALA A 106 -6.61 -19.60 33.86
C ALA A 106 -5.13 -19.25 33.63
N TYR A 107 -4.84 -18.36 32.67
CA TYR A 107 -3.49 -18.05 32.17
C TYR A 107 -3.35 -16.56 31.91
N THR A 108 -3.11 -15.80 32.99
CA THR A 108 -3.13 -14.31 33.01
C THR A 108 -1.75 -13.66 33.00
N ASP A 109 -0.70 -14.40 32.63
CA ASP A 109 0.64 -13.83 32.51
C ASP A 109 0.68 -12.64 31.53
N THR A 110 1.38 -11.59 31.85
CA THR A 110 1.42 -10.32 31.11
C THR A 110 1.97 -10.41 29.68
N TRP A 111 2.70 -11.46 29.36
CA TRP A 111 3.25 -11.71 28.02
C TRP A 111 2.31 -12.52 27.09
N ARG A 112 1.34 -13.25 27.69
CA ARG A 112 0.43 -14.13 26.96
C ARG A 112 -0.48 -13.43 25.95
N PRO A 113 -0.97 -12.19 26.16
CA PRO A 113 -1.70 -11.46 25.14
C PRO A 113 -0.92 -11.25 23.83
N PHE A 114 0.43 -11.28 23.90
CA PHE A 114 1.29 -11.14 22.72
C PHE A 114 1.55 -12.46 22.00
N THR A 115 1.67 -13.57 22.73
CA THR A 115 1.95 -14.88 22.14
C THR A 115 0.70 -15.54 21.57
N THR A 116 -0.46 -15.30 22.17
CA THR A 116 -1.74 -15.81 21.69
C THR A 116 -2.06 -15.34 20.28
N LEU A 117 -1.49 -14.22 19.81
CA LEU A 117 -1.68 -13.69 18.46
C LEU A 117 -1.14 -14.62 17.36
N PHE A 118 -0.22 -15.51 17.72
CA PHE A 118 0.40 -16.47 16.82
C PHE A 118 -0.21 -17.88 16.95
N THR A 119 -1.24 -18.06 17.78
CA THR A 119 -1.85 -19.35 18.03
C THR A 119 -3.13 -19.52 17.22
N TYR A 120 -3.19 -20.57 16.40
CA TYR A 120 -4.35 -20.91 15.60
C TYR A 120 -4.60 -22.41 15.63
N SER A 121 -5.83 -22.84 15.89
CA SER A 121 -6.21 -24.26 15.75
C SER A 121 -6.91 -24.50 14.42
N ALA A 122 -7.77 -23.56 13.95
CA ALA A 122 -8.44 -23.64 12.67
C ALA A 122 -7.59 -23.02 11.55
N THR A 123 -7.18 -23.85 10.60
CA THR A 123 -6.34 -23.40 9.45
C THR A 123 -7.05 -22.34 8.59
N GLY A 124 -8.37 -22.41 8.41
CA GLY A 124 -9.13 -21.42 7.66
C GLY A 124 -9.08 -20.04 8.31
N TYR A 125 -9.20 -19.98 9.62
CA TYR A 125 -9.05 -18.76 10.41
C TYR A 125 -7.65 -18.16 10.28
N GLU A 126 -6.61 -19.00 10.42
CA GLU A 126 -5.22 -18.59 10.24
C GLU A 126 -4.99 -17.96 8.88
N VAL A 127 -5.39 -18.65 7.79
CA VAL A 127 -5.15 -18.16 6.42
C VAL A 127 -5.77 -16.79 6.19
N VAL A 128 -7.04 -16.60 6.58
CA VAL A 128 -7.72 -15.31 6.38
C VAL A 128 -7.07 -14.21 7.20
N THR A 129 -6.77 -14.47 8.46
CA THR A 129 -6.18 -13.48 9.37
C THR A 129 -4.76 -13.12 8.98
N VAL A 130 -3.92 -14.13 8.68
CA VAL A 130 -2.52 -13.90 8.26
C VAL A 130 -2.46 -13.23 6.89
N ALA A 131 -3.37 -13.54 5.95
CA ALA A 131 -3.44 -12.83 4.68
C ALA A 131 -3.79 -11.34 4.87
N ALA A 132 -4.73 -11.03 5.75
CA ALA A 132 -5.05 -9.64 6.08
C ALA A 132 -3.88 -8.91 6.76
N VAL A 133 -3.21 -9.55 7.73
CA VAL A 133 -2.00 -9.03 8.37
C VAL A 133 -0.88 -8.81 7.34
N ALA A 134 -0.68 -9.75 6.42
CA ALA A 134 0.32 -9.62 5.37
C ALA A 134 0.04 -8.43 4.44
N LEU A 135 -1.21 -8.29 3.99
CA LEU A 135 -1.63 -7.21 3.09
C LEU A 135 -1.50 -5.84 3.75
N PHE A 136 -2.20 -5.64 4.87
CA PHE A 136 -2.25 -4.33 5.53
C PHE A 136 -0.94 -4.00 6.25
N GLY A 137 -0.23 -5.01 6.75
CA GLY A 137 1.11 -4.87 7.28
C GLY A 137 2.11 -4.37 6.23
N TRP A 138 2.09 -4.96 5.04
CA TRP A 138 2.91 -4.50 3.92
C TRP A 138 2.58 -3.07 3.50
N LEU A 139 1.30 -2.72 3.43
CA LEU A 139 0.87 -1.37 3.11
C LEU A 139 1.30 -0.34 4.16
N LEU A 140 1.22 -0.70 5.46
CA LEU A 140 1.72 0.13 6.57
C LEU A 140 3.24 0.25 6.54
N GLU A 141 3.97 -0.85 6.31
CA GLU A 141 5.44 -0.85 6.25
C GLU A 141 5.95 0.01 5.09
N ARG A 142 5.28 -0.02 3.93
CA ARG A 142 5.59 0.85 2.80
C ARG A 142 5.41 2.33 3.11
N ARG A 143 4.38 2.69 3.89
CA ARG A 143 4.05 4.10 4.21
C ARG A 143 4.90 4.64 5.36
N HIS A 144 5.09 3.87 6.43
CA HIS A 144 5.62 4.34 7.71
C HIS A 144 6.89 3.62 8.16
N GLY A 145 7.35 2.61 7.41
CA GLY A 145 8.56 1.85 7.71
C GLY A 145 8.34 0.65 8.64
N PHE A 146 9.45 -0.03 8.97
CA PHE A 146 9.49 -1.32 9.65
C PHE A 146 8.71 -1.39 10.98
N TRP A 147 8.78 -0.35 11.81
CA TRP A 147 8.17 -0.38 13.14
C TRP A 147 6.65 -0.22 13.15
N ALA A 148 6.08 0.42 12.14
CA ALA A 148 4.65 0.71 12.11
C ALA A 148 3.77 -0.56 12.13
N PRO A 149 3.98 -1.57 11.26
CA PRO A 149 3.18 -2.79 11.31
C PRO A 149 3.40 -3.58 12.60
N LEU A 150 4.62 -3.62 13.15
CA LEU A 150 4.89 -4.32 14.42
C LEU A 150 4.13 -3.70 15.59
N LEU A 151 4.27 -2.39 15.76
CA LEU A 151 3.58 -1.66 16.83
C LEU A 151 2.06 -1.80 16.71
N THR A 152 1.53 -1.65 15.49
CA THR A 152 0.09 -1.78 15.24
C THR A 152 -0.37 -3.20 15.52
N PHE A 153 0.35 -4.22 15.03
CA PHE A 153 0.03 -5.63 15.24
C PHE A 153 -0.06 -5.97 16.74
N PHE A 154 0.98 -5.66 17.50
CA PHE A 154 1.02 -5.99 18.92
C PHE A 154 0.04 -5.14 19.74
N ALA A 155 -0.09 -3.85 19.49
CA ALA A 155 -1.00 -3.00 20.25
C ALA A 155 -2.48 -3.39 20.01
N CYS A 156 -2.88 -3.54 18.73
CA CYS A 156 -4.25 -3.90 18.38
C CYS A 156 -4.57 -5.36 18.76
N GLY A 157 -3.61 -6.26 18.54
CA GLY A 157 -3.79 -7.68 18.83
C GLY A 157 -3.85 -7.94 20.33
N ALA A 158 -2.86 -7.50 21.10
CA ALA A 158 -2.82 -7.71 22.54
C ALA A 158 -3.97 -6.98 23.25
N GLY A 159 -4.28 -5.73 22.84
CA GLY A 159 -5.43 -4.99 23.37
C GLY A 159 -6.76 -5.68 23.05
N GLY A 160 -6.90 -6.24 21.84
CA GLY A 160 -8.04 -7.02 21.43
C GLY A 160 -8.16 -8.33 22.23
N ALA A 161 -7.07 -9.08 22.37
CA ALA A 161 -7.04 -10.33 23.15
C ALA A 161 -7.41 -10.07 24.62
N TYR A 162 -6.85 -9.04 25.22
CA TYR A 162 -7.18 -8.61 26.58
C TYR A 162 -8.68 -8.30 26.72
N ALA A 163 -9.23 -7.49 25.83
CA ALA A 163 -10.64 -7.14 25.88
C ALA A 163 -11.56 -8.34 25.62
N GLY A 164 -11.15 -9.26 24.74
CA GLY A 164 -11.92 -10.47 24.44
C GLY A 164 -12.06 -11.41 25.65
N VAL A 165 -11.02 -11.50 26.51
CA VAL A 165 -11.05 -12.29 27.73
C VAL A 165 -11.70 -11.55 28.89
N GLU A 166 -11.26 -10.33 29.19
CA GLU A 166 -11.69 -9.59 30.39
C GLU A 166 -13.12 -9.02 30.30
N LEU A 167 -13.56 -8.64 29.10
CA LEU A 167 -14.86 -8.02 28.86
C LEU A 167 -15.84 -8.95 28.14
N GLY A 168 -15.35 -10.08 27.60
CA GLY A 168 -16.15 -11.05 26.87
C GLY A 168 -16.30 -12.36 27.63
N ASP A 169 -17.04 -13.28 27.04
CA ASP A 169 -17.23 -14.64 27.54
C ASP A 169 -16.19 -15.63 26.99
N ALA A 170 -15.13 -15.14 26.34
CA ALA A 170 -14.09 -15.99 25.76
C ALA A 170 -13.21 -16.57 26.86
N GLY A 171 -13.31 -17.86 27.11
CA GLY A 171 -12.46 -18.56 28.08
C GLY A 171 -10.98 -18.53 27.72
N LEU A 172 -10.66 -18.50 26.43
CA LEU A 172 -9.32 -18.37 25.85
C LEU A 172 -9.38 -17.51 24.60
N ALA A 173 -8.41 -16.61 24.44
CA ALA A 173 -8.23 -15.85 23.21
C ALA A 173 -7.20 -16.56 22.31
N PHE A 174 -7.51 -16.66 21.01
CA PHE A 174 -6.63 -17.21 19.99
C PHE A 174 -6.61 -16.33 18.74
N GLY A 175 -5.44 -16.29 18.11
CA GLY A 175 -5.24 -15.65 16.81
C GLY A 175 -5.22 -14.12 16.83
N ALA A 176 -4.96 -13.55 15.68
CA ALA A 176 -4.68 -12.13 15.50
C ALA A 176 -5.82 -11.34 14.83
N ASN A 177 -7.10 -11.73 15.01
CA ASN A 177 -8.24 -11.04 14.39
C ASN A 177 -8.27 -9.54 14.77
N GLY A 178 -8.03 -9.22 16.05
CA GLY A 178 -7.92 -7.83 16.52
C GLY A 178 -6.77 -7.07 15.86
N ALA A 179 -5.62 -7.74 15.67
CA ALA A 179 -4.49 -7.14 14.95
C ALA A 179 -4.82 -6.91 13.47
N ALA A 180 -5.46 -7.87 12.79
CA ALA A 180 -5.83 -7.75 11.39
C ALA A 180 -6.79 -6.59 11.14
N LEU A 181 -7.88 -6.49 11.93
CA LEU A 181 -8.82 -5.36 11.87
C LEU A 181 -8.17 -4.05 12.28
N GLY A 182 -7.29 -4.06 13.28
CA GLY A 182 -6.54 -2.88 13.71
C GLY A 182 -5.60 -2.34 12.64
N MET A 183 -4.87 -3.21 11.95
CA MET A 183 -3.98 -2.83 10.85
C MET A 183 -4.74 -2.29 9.65
N LEU A 184 -5.87 -2.94 9.28
CA LEU A 184 -6.77 -2.44 8.24
C LEU A 184 -7.28 -1.04 8.60
N ALA A 185 -7.79 -0.85 9.83
CA ALA A 185 -8.29 0.43 10.32
C ALA A 185 -7.20 1.50 10.34
N ALA A 186 -6.01 1.18 10.83
CA ALA A 186 -4.90 2.11 10.90
C ALA A 186 -4.45 2.57 9.49
N TRP A 187 -4.41 1.64 8.53
CA TRP A 187 -4.05 1.97 7.16
C TRP A 187 -5.10 2.84 6.46
N SER A 188 -6.38 2.50 6.59
CA SER A 188 -7.50 3.19 5.92
C SER A 188 -7.77 4.59 6.46
N MET A 189 -7.35 4.90 7.69
CA MET A 189 -7.69 6.16 8.35
C MET A 189 -7.18 7.40 7.60
N ARG A 190 -6.02 7.30 6.97
CA ARG A 190 -5.46 8.40 6.16
C ARG A 190 -6.33 8.71 4.94
N ASP A 191 -6.79 7.67 4.24
CA ASP A 191 -7.61 7.82 3.03
C ASP A 191 -9.00 8.37 3.41
N VAL A 192 -9.56 7.91 4.54
CA VAL A 192 -10.80 8.45 5.11
C VAL A 192 -10.67 9.94 5.46
N LEU A 193 -9.56 10.34 6.10
CA LEU A 193 -9.30 11.75 6.42
C LEU A 193 -9.03 12.58 5.16
N GLY A 194 -8.34 12.02 4.15
CA GLY A 194 -8.10 12.66 2.85
C GLY A 194 -9.41 13.01 2.16
N ARG A 195 -10.33 12.06 2.07
CA ARG A 195 -11.67 12.26 1.48
C ARG A 195 -12.49 13.30 2.24
N ARG A 196 -12.45 13.30 3.57
CA ARG A 196 -13.13 14.35 4.38
C ARG A 196 -12.60 15.75 4.11
N ARG A 197 -11.35 15.87 3.65
CA ARG A 197 -10.69 17.13 3.26
C ARG A 197 -10.87 17.47 1.78
N GLY A 198 -11.73 16.75 1.05
CA GLY A 198 -12.00 16.98 -0.38
C GLY A 198 -10.88 16.52 -1.33
N ARG A 199 -9.99 15.65 -0.87
CA ARG A 199 -8.96 15.04 -1.73
C ARG A 199 -9.58 13.85 -2.45
N GLU A 200 -9.56 13.86 -3.78
CA GLU A 200 -9.93 12.69 -4.58
C GLU A 200 -8.78 11.68 -4.48
N ASP A 201 -8.94 10.69 -3.62
CA ASP A 201 -8.03 9.55 -3.52
C ASP A 201 -8.62 8.37 -4.30
N ASP A 202 -7.83 7.78 -5.20
CA ASP A 202 -8.17 6.57 -5.97
C ASP A 202 -8.19 5.29 -5.10
N SER A 203 -8.27 5.43 -3.76
CA SER A 203 -8.30 4.26 -2.88
C SER A 203 -9.62 3.50 -3.02
N ASP A 204 -9.53 2.19 -3.27
CA ASP A 204 -10.68 1.28 -3.33
C ASP A 204 -11.24 1.00 -1.92
N LEU A 205 -12.08 1.94 -1.42
CA LEU A 205 -12.75 1.76 -0.13
C LEU A 205 -13.74 0.59 -0.14
N LEU A 206 -14.29 0.21 -1.29
CA LEU A 206 -15.17 -0.94 -1.39
C LEU A 206 -14.42 -2.24 -1.08
N GLY A 207 -13.22 -2.41 -1.63
CA GLY A 207 -12.36 -3.54 -1.32
C GLY A 207 -11.97 -3.58 0.17
N VAL A 208 -11.62 -2.41 0.74
CA VAL A 208 -11.30 -2.31 2.17
C VAL A 208 -12.50 -2.69 3.03
N LEU A 209 -13.70 -2.20 2.71
CA LEU A 209 -14.94 -2.54 3.43
C LEU A 209 -15.29 -4.01 3.30
N ALA A 210 -15.09 -4.62 2.13
CA ALA A 210 -15.32 -6.06 1.93
C ALA A 210 -14.38 -6.90 2.82
N ILE A 211 -13.09 -6.57 2.89
CA ILE A 211 -12.15 -7.27 3.78
C ILE A 211 -12.50 -7.02 5.25
N ALA A 212 -12.87 -5.79 5.62
CA ALA A 212 -13.31 -5.47 6.97
C ALA A 212 -14.55 -6.30 7.36
N ALA A 213 -15.53 -6.42 6.45
CA ALA A 213 -16.73 -7.23 6.68
C ALA A 213 -16.38 -8.71 6.90
N VAL A 214 -15.47 -9.28 6.09
CA VAL A 214 -15.01 -10.66 6.28
C VAL A 214 -14.39 -10.84 7.66
N LEU A 215 -13.50 -9.94 8.09
CA LEU A 215 -12.83 -10.02 9.40
C LEU A 215 -13.80 -9.82 10.57
N VAL A 216 -14.79 -8.93 10.43
CA VAL A 216 -15.83 -8.69 11.46
C VAL A 216 -16.79 -9.88 11.57
N LEU A 217 -17.10 -10.56 10.45
CA LEU A 217 -17.97 -11.71 10.41
C LEU A 217 -17.26 -13.04 10.73
N LEU A 218 -15.95 -13.03 10.85
CA LEU A 218 -15.13 -14.22 11.12
C LEU A 218 -15.57 -14.96 12.42
N PRO A 219 -15.99 -14.29 13.51
CA PRO A 219 -16.53 -14.95 14.70
C PRO A 219 -17.80 -15.78 14.47
N LEU A 220 -18.52 -15.54 13.38
CA LEU A 220 -19.68 -16.36 13.00
C LEU A 220 -19.27 -17.66 12.29
N ALA A 221 -18.06 -17.69 11.75
CA ALA A 221 -17.53 -18.85 11.01
C ALA A 221 -16.62 -19.75 11.86
N THR A 222 -16.11 -19.26 12.99
CA THR A 222 -15.20 -19.99 13.86
C THR A 222 -15.31 -19.51 15.31
N ASP A 223 -15.40 -20.46 16.24
CA ASP A 223 -15.48 -20.19 17.68
C ASP A 223 -14.18 -19.63 18.27
N GLU A 224 -13.09 -19.68 17.51
CA GLU A 224 -11.80 -19.15 17.94
C GLU A 224 -11.71 -17.61 17.82
N ALA A 225 -12.41 -17.05 16.85
CA ALA A 225 -12.40 -15.62 16.63
C ALA A 225 -13.31 -14.90 17.61
N SER A 226 -12.75 -14.04 18.47
CA SER A 226 -13.55 -13.19 19.35
C SER A 226 -13.99 -11.93 18.62
N GLY A 227 -15.30 -11.67 18.58
CA GLY A 227 -15.87 -10.43 18.03
C GLY A 227 -15.42 -9.19 18.79
N LEU A 228 -15.36 -9.29 20.13
CA LEU A 228 -14.86 -8.22 21.00
C LEU A 228 -13.39 -7.92 20.75
N ALA A 229 -12.57 -8.95 20.57
CA ALA A 229 -11.14 -8.76 20.24
C ALA A 229 -11.00 -8.05 18.88
N GLY A 230 -11.81 -8.41 17.89
CA GLY A 230 -11.84 -7.76 16.59
C GLY A 230 -12.21 -6.26 16.67
N VAL A 231 -13.34 -5.97 17.31
CA VAL A 231 -13.84 -4.58 17.44
C VAL A 231 -12.86 -3.71 18.24
N THR A 232 -12.37 -4.20 19.38
CA THR A 232 -11.43 -3.47 20.22
C THR A 232 -10.11 -3.21 19.49
N GLY A 233 -9.57 -4.25 18.81
CA GLY A 233 -8.37 -4.09 17.98
C GLY A 233 -8.59 -3.07 16.85
N GLY A 234 -9.76 -3.08 16.22
CA GLY A 234 -10.16 -2.09 15.22
C GLY A 234 -10.19 -0.67 15.76
N VAL A 235 -10.78 -0.45 16.95
CA VAL A 235 -10.82 0.86 17.62
C VAL A 235 -9.42 1.37 17.96
N ILE A 236 -8.56 0.51 18.51
CA ILE A 236 -7.15 0.85 18.77
C ILE A 236 -6.46 1.21 17.46
N GLY A 237 -6.73 0.45 16.38
CA GLY A 237 -6.21 0.71 15.05
C GLY A 237 -6.63 2.07 14.48
N ILE A 238 -7.89 2.49 14.69
CA ILE A 238 -8.34 3.84 14.31
C ILE A 238 -7.50 4.90 15.03
N VAL A 239 -7.32 4.77 16.34
CA VAL A 239 -6.54 5.73 17.13
C VAL A 239 -5.09 5.80 16.65
N LEU A 240 -4.44 4.64 16.46
CA LEU A 240 -3.09 4.59 15.92
C LEU A 240 -3.01 5.15 14.49
N GLY A 241 -4.00 4.87 13.66
CA GLY A 241 -4.10 5.40 12.30
C GLY A 241 -4.22 6.92 12.26
N LEU A 242 -4.96 7.53 13.20
CA LEU A 242 -5.03 8.99 13.34
C LEU A 242 -3.67 9.59 13.68
N VAL A 243 -2.90 8.93 14.54
CA VAL A 243 -1.52 9.35 14.90
C VAL A 243 -0.59 9.18 13.70
N LEU A 244 -0.64 8.01 13.04
CA LEU A 244 0.19 7.71 11.86
C LEU A 244 -0.11 8.65 10.69
N ALA A 245 -1.38 9.08 10.50
CA ALA A 245 -1.76 10.02 9.46
C ALA A 245 -1.16 11.41 9.62
N GLN A 246 -0.67 11.78 10.81
CA GLN A 246 0.01 13.04 11.09
C GLN A 246 1.53 12.95 10.83
N LEU A 247 2.08 11.74 10.75
CA LEU A 247 3.50 11.54 10.49
C LEU A 247 3.82 11.65 9.00
N PRO A 248 4.98 12.24 8.65
CA PRO A 248 5.44 12.28 7.27
C PRO A 248 5.71 10.86 6.76
N GLU A 249 5.37 10.59 5.50
CA GLU A 249 5.72 9.34 4.84
C GLU A 249 7.25 9.26 4.65
N ARG A 250 7.83 8.12 5.01
CA ARG A 250 9.27 7.85 4.90
C ARG A 250 9.61 7.15 3.60
#